data_b4aa9cdf21514efe0cb5e0dec8122d1c
#
_entry.id   b4aa9cdf21514efe0cb5e0dec8122d1c
#
_cell.length_a   1.000
_cell.length_b   1.000
_cell.length_c   1.000
_cell.angle_alpha   90.00
_cell.angle_beta   90.00
_cell.angle_gamma   90.00
#
_symmetry.space_group_name_H-M   'P 1'
#
loop_
_entity.id
_entity.type
_entity.pdbx_description
1 polymer ?
#
loop_
_entity_poly.entity_id
_entity_poly.type
_entity_poly.pdbx_seq_one_letter_code
_entity_poly.pdbx_strand_id
1 'polypeptide(L)'
;MTRIDGIVETLLKILPYFGVLAGSLILSLMLTPLVRKINSSLGMVDVPGGRRINKRPVARGGGVAVIASFVLSMSVFAFFADGPVSPAFQDSVFWRMITLSLGIGALGFIDDKFGMKPVVKLVGQLSIASMVYFWCNISFRSVIPMLPWWIDLPFTIFWIVGAVNAFNLIDGLDGLASGLAVIAATGMAGALFFLESPGQMFLYLAFIGSLLGFLRYNFNPASIFLGDTGSMFLGFFLSTMPLATNTSGSFLVGIGVPLLAMGVPIFDTTLAIVRRTVRALIKKESNSDRDGTKLMQPDSDHLHHRLLRRFVSQRKTAVVMYAAAAFLVVVGIVGVMLEDRAAGLFIIAFVVATFIAVKDMSRVELFDAGRLANMVAHNLTPVRRRRRAAFSVPMLIIADVLILSVTWYLTLVVFKVEPTARSFHTFLPLRVIPVFLALVCFRAYNTVWGRAMLSNYVRLIVSVMVGMLASMAIMLMLGYGEGRMVAFPVVHFGLSLILLLSVRTMRQLIRDASYLVQAKRMADDMSFSRTLVFGAGLRYRAFRRELVRKILSEKRVIVGLVDDDMLLRGKYIGGMKVDGPHMDAKRIVKETKADSVVIACELAPERLCAVVESFKSCGLKVSCFTFAETEL
;
A
#
# COMPACT_ATOMS: atom_id res chain seq x y z
N MET A 1 -44.06 23.52 -22.19
CA MET A 1 -43.02 23.78 -21.18
C MET A 1 -41.88 24.51 -21.87
N THR A 2 -41.61 25.74 -21.50
CA THR A 2 -40.58 26.54 -22.14
C THR A 2 -39.19 26.03 -21.75
N ARG A 3 -38.17 26.27 -22.58
CA ARG A 3 -36.76 25.87 -22.33
C ARG A 3 -36.26 26.47 -21.00
N ILE A 4 -36.86 27.57 -20.56
CA ILE A 4 -36.57 28.24 -19.27
C ILE A 4 -37.10 27.43 -18.11
N ASP A 5 -38.30 26.85 -18.19
CA ASP A 5 -38.90 26.02 -17.12
C ASP A 5 -38.05 24.78 -16.82
N GLY A 6 -37.50 24.14 -17.87
CA GLY A 6 -36.60 23.01 -17.71
C GLY A 6 -35.25 23.36 -17.05
N ILE A 7 -34.70 24.55 -17.34
CA ILE A 7 -33.47 25.04 -16.70
C ILE A 7 -33.74 25.36 -15.23
N VAL A 8 -34.83 26.02 -14.91
CA VAL A 8 -35.23 26.36 -13.54
C VAL A 8 -35.44 25.10 -12.71
N GLU A 9 -36.16 24.09 -13.25
CA GLU A 9 -36.36 22.80 -12.57
C GLU A 9 -35.04 22.07 -12.30
N THR A 10 -34.11 22.09 -13.25
CA THR A 10 -32.78 21.49 -13.09
C THR A 10 -31.97 22.24 -12.02
N LEU A 11 -32.00 23.56 -12.03
CA LEU A 11 -31.31 24.39 -11.02
C LEU A 11 -31.87 24.14 -9.61
N LEU A 12 -33.20 24.04 -9.47
CA LEU A 12 -33.85 23.74 -8.18
C LEU A 12 -33.46 22.37 -7.65
N LYS A 13 -33.26 21.38 -8.50
CA LYS A 13 -32.79 20.03 -8.13
C LYS A 13 -31.32 20.02 -7.69
N ILE A 14 -30.49 20.89 -8.23
CA ILE A 14 -29.05 20.94 -7.95
C ILE A 14 -28.70 21.87 -6.77
N LEU A 15 -29.51 22.90 -6.55
CA LEU A 15 -29.30 23.92 -5.50
C LEU A 15 -29.06 23.34 -4.10
N PRO A 16 -29.82 22.33 -3.62
CA PRO A 16 -29.58 21.72 -2.30
C PRO A 16 -28.18 21.13 -2.14
N TYR A 17 -27.62 20.52 -3.17
CA TYR A 17 -26.29 19.93 -3.14
C TYR A 17 -25.19 21.00 -3.00
N PHE A 18 -25.30 22.10 -3.75
CA PHE A 18 -24.42 23.24 -3.59
C PHE A 18 -24.58 23.91 -2.23
N GLY A 19 -25.81 23.97 -1.72
CA GLY A 19 -26.11 24.52 -0.41
C GLY A 19 -25.42 23.74 0.73
N VAL A 20 -25.44 22.41 0.70
CA VAL A 20 -24.75 21.57 1.69
C VAL A 20 -23.23 21.75 1.62
N LEU A 21 -22.67 21.69 0.39
CA LEU A 21 -21.23 21.90 0.19
C LEU A 21 -20.79 23.28 0.70
N ALA A 22 -21.49 24.32 0.28
CA ALA A 22 -21.18 25.69 0.68
C ALA A 22 -21.41 25.93 2.18
N GLY A 23 -22.51 25.42 2.73
CA GLY A 23 -22.84 25.53 4.14
C GLY A 23 -21.79 24.88 5.04
N SER A 24 -21.41 23.64 4.75
CA SER A 24 -20.37 22.96 5.51
C SER A 24 -18.99 23.61 5.36
N LEU A 25 -18.66 24.13 4.17
CA LEU A 25 -17.42 24.88 3.92
C LEU A 25 -17.40 26.18 4.75
N ILE A 26 -18.45 26.98 4.71
CA ILE A 26 -18.56 28.23 5.47
C ILE A 26 -18.47 27.94 6.96
N LEU A 27 -19.23 26.95 7.46
CA LEU A 27 -19.18 26.57 8.87
C LEU A 27 -17.76 26.15 9.28
N SER A 28 -17.08 25.38 8.47
CA SER A 28 -15.69 24.96 8.74
C SER A 28 -14.72 26.14 8.75
N LEU A 29 -14.87 27.09 7.80
CA LEU A 29 -14.07 28.32 7.79
C LEU A 29 -14.28 29.17 9.05
N MET A 30 -15.49 29.21 9.59
CA MET A 30 -15.81 29.94 10.80
C MET A 30 -15.39 29.23 12.09
N LEU A 31 -15.62 27.90 12.15
CA LEU A 31 -15.34 27.11 13.36
C LEU A 31 -13.85 26.82 13.55
N THR A 32 -13.08 26.69 12.48
CA THR A 32 -11.65 26.34 12.61
C THR A 32 -10.82 27.36 13.39
N PRO A 33 -10.95 28.70 13.17
CA PRO A 33 -10.25 29.69 14.00
C PRO A 33 -10.69 29.67 15.47
N LEU A 34 -11.98 29.41 15.73
CA LEU A 34 -12.52 29.29 17.07
C LEU A 34 -11.93 28.07 17.80
N VAL A 35 -11.99 26.91 17.15
CA VAL A 35 -11.40 25.66 17.68
C VAL A 35 -9.90 25.81 17.91
N ARG A 36 -9.18 26.48 17.00
CA ARG A 36 -7.76 26.78 17.17
C ARG A 36 -7.49 27.57 18.45
N LYS A 37 -8.31 28.62 18.72
CA LYS A 37 -8.17 29.44 19.91
C LYS A 37 -8.48 28.64 21.19
N ILE A 38 -9.57 27.88 21.20
CA ILE A 38 -9.97 27.02 22.32
C ILE A 38 -8.91 25.96 22.61
N ASN A 39 -8.45 25.22 21.58
CA ASN A 39 -7.47 24.16 21.77
C ASN A 39 -6.11 24.71 22.25
N SER A 40 -5.73 25.89 21.79
CA SER A 40 -4.53 26.58 22.32
C SER A 40 -4.67 26.92 23.80
N SER A 41 -5.83 27.40 24.24
CA SER A 41 -6.08 27.71 25.67
C SER A 41 -6.17 26.47 26.55
N LEU A 42 -6.57 25.30 25.96
CA LEU A 42 -6.57 24.01 26.64
C LEU A 42 -5.20 23.34 26.68
N GLY A 43 -4.15 24.00 26.18
CA GLY A 43 -2.80 23.45 26.12
C GLY A 43 -2.58 22.39 25.06
N MET A 44 -3.52 22.19 24.13
CA MET A 44 -3.41 21.24 23.01
C MET A 44 -2.57 21.85 21.90
N VAL A 45 -1.27 21.99 22.13
CA VAL A 45 -0.30 22.64 21.24
C VAL A 45 0.88 21.71 21.00
N ASP A 46 1.24 21.53 19.73
CA ASP A 46 2.42 20.79 19.32
C ASP A 46 3.63 21.73 19.31
N VAL A 47 4.52 21.56 20.28
CA VAL A 47 5.71 22.40 20.45
C VAL A 47 6.87 21.87 19.60
N PRO A 48 7.64 22.75 18.89
CA PRO A 48 8.81 22.36 18.15
C PRO A 48 9.83 21.60 19.02
N GLY A 49 10.43 20.56 18.50
CA GLY A 49 11.50 19.83 19.21
C GLY A 49 11.68 18.39 18.74
N GLY A 50 12.86 17.83 18.93
CA GLY A 50 13.21 16.44 18.63
C GLY A 50 13.02 16.06 17.16
N ARG A 51 12.06 15.17 16.87
CA ARG A 51 11.79 14.63 15.51
C ARG A 51 10.70 15.42 14.75
N ARG A 52 10.17 16.49 15.31
CA ARG A 52 9.05 17.25 14.73
C ARG A 52 9.52 18.17 13.61
N ILE A 53 8.69 18.33 12.58
CA ILE A 53 9.04 19.09 11.35
C ILE A 53 8.67 20.57 11.52
N ASN A 54 7.71 20.88 12.41
CA ASN A 54 7.23 22.23 12.66
C ASN A 54 8.29 23.10 13.36
N LYS A 55 8.38 24.37 12.89
CA LYS A 55 9.32 25.37 13.45
C LYS A 55 8.67 26.32 14.46
N ARG A 56 7.34 26.26 14.63
CA ARG A 56 6.55 27.12 15.53
C ARG A 56 5.54 26.25 16.27
N PRO A 57 5.10 26.64 17.47
CA PRO A 57 3.99 25.98 18.15
C PRO A 57 2.71 26.05 17.29
N VAL A 58 2.04 24.92 17.10
CA VAL A 58 0.82 24.80 16.30
C VAL A 58 -0.25 24.10 17.11
N ALA A 59 -1.47 24.65 17.14
CA ALA A 59 -2.62 24.03 17.81
C ALA A 59 -2.92 22.67 17.18
N ARG A 60 -3.38 21.70 18.00
CA ARG A 60 -3.73 20.34 17.61
C ARG A 60 -5.23 20.08 17.83
N GLY A 61 -5.79 19.02 17.22
CA GLY A 61 -7.20 18.64 17.40
C GLY A 61 -8.18 19.45 16.51
N GLY A 62 -7.72 19.90 15.33
CA GLY A 62 -8.55 20.60 14.36
C GLY A 62 -9.72 19.77 13.82
N GLY A 63 -9.65 18.44 13.97
CA GLY A 63 -10.74 17.52 13.66
C GLY A 63 -12.07 17.88 14.33
N VAL A 64 -12.05 18.52 15.49
CA VAL A 64 -13.27 19.05 16.14
C VAL A 64 -14.02 20.00 15.22
N ALA A 65 -13.32 20.92 14.54
CA ALA A 65 -13.95 21.85 13.59
C ALA A 65 -14.53 21.12 12.37
N VAL A 66 -13.84 20.12 11.87
CA VAL A 66 -14.31 19.29 10.73
C VAL A 66 -15.59 18.54 11.11
N ILE A 67 -15.57 17.83 12.24
CA ILE A 67 -16.73 17.04 12.70
C ILE A 67 -17.91 17.98 13.01
N ALA A 68 -17.67 19.06 13.73
CA ALA A 68 -18.73 20.02 14.09
C ALA A 68 -19.36 20.66 12.84
N SER A 69 -18.56 21.10 11.87
CA SER A 69 -19.08 21.68 10.63
C SER A 69 -19.85 20.67 9.78
N PHE A 70 -19.40 19.42 9.73
CA PHE A 70 -20.10 18.31 9.06
C PHE A 70 -21.43 18.03 9.75
N VAL A 71 -21.45 17.78 11.05
CA VAL A 71 -22.66 17.42 11.82
C VAL A 71 -23.67 18.57 11.82
N LEU A 72 -23.23 19.81 12.07
CA LEU A 72 -24.12 20.98 12.07
C LEU A 72 -24.73 21.20 10.67
N SER A 73 -23.93 21.13 9.61
CA SER A 73 -24.44 21.24 8.25
C SER A 73 -25.49 20.16 7.97
N MET A 74 -25.23 18.91 8.33
CA MET A 74 -26.17 17.82 8.15
C MET A 74 -27.44 18.00 8.97
N SER A 75 -27.34 18.45 10.23
CA SER A 75 -28.50 18.71 11.10
C SER A 75 -29.37 19.84 10.57
N VAL A 76 -28.77 20.94 10.09
CA VAL A 76 -29.50 22.04 9.47
C VAL A 76 -30.24 21.58 8.22
N PHE A 77 -29.55 20.83 7.35
CA PHE A 77 -30.16 20.29 6.14
C PHE A 77 -31.26 19.27 6.42
N ALA A 78 -31.08 18.40 7.43
CA ALA A 78 -32.12 17.46 7.84
C ALA A 78 -33.42 18.15 8.28
N PHE A 79 -33.27 19.32 8.91
CA PHE A 79 -34.42 20.13 9.38
C PHE A 79 -35.18 20.81 8.24
N PHE A 80 -34.47 21.23 7.17
CA PHE A 80 -35.07 21.95 6.03
C PHE A 80 -35.27 21.08 4.80
N ALA A 81 -34.92 19.77 4.86
CA ALA A 81 -34.96 18.89 3.70
C ALA A 81 -36.38 18.45 3.36
N ASP A 82 -36.95 19.07 2.34
CA ASP A 82 -38.13 18.56 1.63
C ASP A 82 -37.72 17.84 0.34
N GLY A 83 -38.48 16.85 -0.08
CA GLY A 83 -38.27 16.16 -1.35
C GLY A 83 -37.33 14.94 -1.31
N PRO A 84 -36.53 14.68 -2.37
CA PRO A 84 -35.84 13.39 -2.57
C PRO A 84 -34.75 13.07 -1.54
N VAL A 85 -34.36 14.02 -0.71
CA VAL A 85 -33.30 13.88 0.30
C VAL A 85 -33.87 13.53 1.68
N SER A 86 -35.14 13.87 1.93
CA SER A 86 -35.85 13.63 3.19
C SER A 86 -35.78 12.16 3.66
N PRO A 87 -35.95 11.13 2.79
CA PRO A 87 -35.90 9.72 3.22
C PRO A 87 -34.55 9.33 3.85
N ALA A 88 -33.44 9.91 3.40
CA ALA A 88 -32.11 9.59 3.95
C ALA A 88 -31.96 10.07 5.41
N PHE A 89 -32.62 11.16 5.80
CA PHE A 89 -32.59 11.69 7.17
C PHE A 89 -33.62 11.03 8.10
N GLN A 90 -34.65 10.40 7.54
CA GLN A 90 -35.64 9.62 8.31
C GLN A 90 -35.09 8.24 8.70
N ASP A 91 -34.02 7.79 8.07
CA ASP A 91 -33.39 6.51 8.39
C ASP A 91 -32.67 6.59 9.75
N SER A 92 -33.06 5.68 10.65
CA SER A 92 -32.41 5.56 11.96
C SER A 92 -30.93 5.21 11.85
N VAL A 93 -30.48 4.57 10.75
CA VAL A 93 -29.07 4.24 10.50
C VAL A 93 -28.24 5.51 10.33
N PHE A 94 -28.76 6.54 9.67
CA PHE A 94 -28.09 7.82 9.52
C PHE A 94 -27.70 8.44 10.88
N TRP A 95 -28.66 8.52 11.80
CA TRP A 95 -28.41 9.12 13.13
C TRP A 95 -27.48 8.28 14.00
N ARG A 96 -27.56 6.94 13.88
CA ARG A 96 -26.59 6.04 14.54
C ARG A 96 -25.18 6.26 14.01
N MET A 97 -25.02 6.46 12.70
CA MET A 97 -23.72 6.73 12.10
C MET A 97 -23.16 8.10 12.52
N ILE A 98 -24.01 9.12 12.65
CA ILE A 98 -23.60 10.41 13.22
C ILE A 98 -23.12 10.25 14.66
N THR A 99 -23.85 9.48 15.48
CA THR A 99 -23.45 9.19 16.88
C THR A 99 -22.10 8.48 16.95
N LEU A 100 -21.87 7.47 16.10
CA LEU A 100 -20.59 6.76 16.05
C LEU A 100 -19.45 7.63 15.50
N SER A 101 -19.75 8.55 14.58
CA SER A 101 -18.80 9.55 14.09
C SER A 101 -18.36 10.52 15.19
N LEU A 102 -19.29 10.93 16.05
CA LEU A 102 -18.98 11.70 17.26
C LEU A 102 -18.17 10.87 18.26
N GLY A 103 -18.50 9.58 18.41
CA GLY A 103 -17.80 8.64 19.29
C GLY A 103 -16.33 8.45 18.89
N ILE A 104 -16.05 8.24 17.60
CA ILE A 104 -14.67 8.10 17.11
C ILE A 104 -13.90 9.42 17.21
N GLY A 105 -14.58 10.55 16.98
CA GLY A 105 -14.03 11.89 17.19
C GLY A 105 -13.68 12.16 18.64
N ALA A 106 -14.56 11.79 19.58
CA ALA A 106 -14.33 11.91 21.03
C ALA A 106 -13.13 11.05 21.48
N LEU A 107 -13.03 9.81 20.98
CA LEU A 107 -11.87 8.95 21.24
C LEU A 107 -10.57 9.61 20.78
N GLY A 108 -10.56 10.18 19.56
CA GLY A 108 -9.41 10.92 19.04
C GLY A 108 -9.10 12.19 19.82
N PHE A 109 -10.12 12.93 20.30
CA PHE A 109 -9.95 14.11 21.11
C PHE A 109 -9.31 13.81 22.48
N ILE A 110 -9.72 12.71 23.11
CA ILE A 110 -9.11 12.22 24.34
C ILE A 110 -7.63 11.87 24.11
N ASP A 111 -7.32 11.24 22.95
CA ASP A 111 -5.95 10.92 22.60
C ASP A 111 -5.11 12.19 22.33
N ASP A 112 -5.66 13.16 21.61
CA ASP A 112 -4.98 14.44 21.34
C ASP A 112 -4.66 15.23 22.63
N LYS A 113 -5.52 15.14 23.64
CA LYS A 113 -5.38 15.90 24.89
C LYS A 113 -4.52 15.18 25.94
N PHE A 114 -4.74 13.90 26.14
CA PHE A 114 -4.16 13.14 27.26
C PHE A 114 -3.06 12.14 26.83
N GLY A 115 -2.99 11.80 25.54
CA GLY A 115 -2.08 10.77 25.03
C GLY A 115 -2.46 9.37 25.51
N MET A 116 -3.20 8.61 24.69
CA MET A 116 -3.67 7.28 25.06
C MET A 116 -2.61 6.21 24.81
N LYS A 117 -2.63 5.16 25.64
CA LYS A 117 -1.86 3.95 25.33
C LYS A 117 -2.42 3.31 24.05
N PRO A 118 -1.56 2.83 23.12
CA PRO A 118 -1.98 2.27 21.83
C PRO A 118 -3.03 1.16 21.95
N VAL A 119 -2.94 0.33 23.01
CA VAL A 119 -3.90 -0.75 23.26
C VAL A 119 -5.29 -0.21 23.60
N VAL A 120 -5.37 0.84 24.42
CA VAL A 120 -6.64 1.47 24.82
C VAL A 120 -7.30 2.11 23.63
N LYS A 121 -6.52 2.83 22.79
CA LYS A 121 -6.97 3.40 21.52
C LYS A 121 -7.53 2.32 20.59
N LEU A 122 -6.80 1.21 20.44
CA LEU A 122 -7.24 0.09 19.59
C LEU A 122 -8.53 -0.54 20.10
N VAL A 123 -8.68 -0.77 21.40
CA VAL A 123 -9.91 -1.30 22.00
C VAL A 123 -11.09 -0.37 21.75
N GLY A 124 -10.92 0.96 21.90
CA GLY A 124 -11.96 1.93 21.56
C GLY A 124 -12.37 1.87 20.09
N GLN A 125 -11.39 1.77 19.17
CA GLN A 125 -11.67 1.62 17.73
C GLN A 125 -12.41 0.31 17.42
N LEU A 126 -12.00 -0.81 18.02
CA LEU A 126 -12.67 -2.11 17.87
C LEU A 126 -14.10 -2.06 18.39
N SER A 127 -14.35 -1.41 19.53
CA SER A 127 -15.69 -1.27 20.10
C SER A 127 -16.61 -0.48 19.15
N ILE A 128 -16.14 0.66 18.63
CA ILE A 128 -16.92 1.48 17.68
C ILE A 128 -17.17 0.72 16.37
N ALA A 129 -16.16 0.03 15.83
CA ALA A 129 -16.33 -0.80 14.63
C ALA A 129 -17.33 -1.96 14.84
N SER A 130 -17.31 -2.57 16.04
CA SER A 130 -18.32 -3.57 16.40
C SER A 130 -19.72 -2.98 16.51
N MET A 131 -19.86 -1.75 17.02
CA MET A 131 -21.16 -1.04 17.03
C MET A 131 -21.66 -0.73 15.62
N VAL A 132 -20.78 -0.41 14.67
CA VAL A 132 -21.19 -0.27 13.24
C VAL A 132 -21.79 -1.57 12.74
N TYR A 133 -21.18 -2.72 13.04
CA TYR A 133 -21.68 -4.02 12.62
C TYR A 133 -23.00 -4.38 13.28
N PHE A 134 -23.08 -4.34 14.60
CA PHE A 134 -24.23 -4.86 15.35
C PHE A 134 -25.39 -3.85 15.48
N TRP A 135 -25.09 -2.58 15.66
CA TRP A 135 -26.11 -1.54 15.89
C TRP A 135 -26.60 -0.88 14.61
N CYS A 136 -25.68 -0.64 13.64
CA CYS A 136 -26.07 -0.05 12.37
C CYS A 136 -26.40 -1.10 11.29
N ASN A 137 -26.07 -2.37 11.53
CA ASN A 137 -26.21 -3.47 10.56
C ASN A 137 -25.45 -3.20 9.24
N ILE A 138 -24.30 -2.53 9.35
CA ILE A 138 -23.43 -2.20 8.21
C ILE A 138 -22.28 -3.20 8.16
N SER A 139 -22.16 -3.91 7.05
CA SER A 139 -21.14 -4.94 6.87
C SER A 139 -20.86 -5.19 5.39
N PHE A 140 -19.84 -6.01 5.10
CA PHE A 140 -19.57 -6.42 3.73
C PHE A 140 -20.67 -7.26 3.10
N ARG A 141 -21.63 -7.78 3.87
CA ARG A 141 -22.82 -8.46 3.32
C ARG A 141 -23.69 -7.55 2.45
N SER A 142 -23.67 -6.23 2.67
CA SER A 142 -24.33 -5.28 1.76
C SER A 142 -23.76 -5.32 0.34
N VAL A 143 -22.50 -5.78 0.19
CA VAL A 143 -21.77 -5.89 -1.08
C VAL A 143 -21.65 -7.33 -1.53
N ILE A 144 -21.42 -8.24 -0.58
CA ILE A 144 -21.23 -9.69 -0.78
C ILE A 144 -22.24 -10.44 0.09
N PRO A 145 -23.50 -10.60 -0.34
CA PRO A 145 -24.57 -11.18 0.48
C PRO A 145 -24.28 -12.59 0.99
N MET A 146 -23.46 -13.35 0.26
CA MET A 146 -23.12 -14.74 0.59
C MET A 146 -21.98 -14.90 1.59
N LEU A 147 -21.40 -13.79 2.09
CA LEU A 147 -20.30 -13.88 3.01
C LEU A 147 -20.76 -14.47 4.35
N PRO A 148 -20.20 -15.60 4.83
CA PRO A 148 -20.56 -16.16 6.11
C PRO A 148 -20.29 -15.17 7.24
N TRP A 149 -21.13 -15.10 8.26
CA TRP A 149 -21.02 -14.11 9.33
C TRP A 149 -19.68 -14.17 10.09
N TRP A 150 -19.09 -15.37 10.21
CA TRP A 150 -17.80 -15.59 10.87
C TRP A 150 -16.60 -15.09 10.07
N ILE A 151 -16.78 -14.80 8.77
CA ILE A 151 -15.80 -14.08 7.93
C ILE A 151 -16.17 -12.60 7.86
N ASP A 152 -17.44 -12.28 7.66
CA ASP A 152 -17.95 -10.93 7.49
C ASP A 152 -17.66 -10.02 8.69
N LEU A 153 -17.92 -10.50 9.90
CA LEU A 153 -17.66 -9.74 11.13
C LEU A 153 -16.18 -9.34 11.28
N PRO A 154 -15.21 -10.27 11.32
CA PRO A 154 -13.81 -9.89 11.47
C PRO A 154 -13.29 -9.08 10.29
N PHE A 155 -13.78 -9.32 9.07
CA PHE A 155 -13.37 -8.58 7.89
C PHE A 155 -13.88 -7.14 7.91
N THR A 156 -15.14 -6.92 8.29
CA THR A 156 -15.72 -5.58 8.46
C THR A 156 -15.00 -4.78 9.53
N ILE A 157 -14.76 -5.39 10.70
CA ILE A 157 -14.02 -4.74 11.78
C ILE A 157 -12.59 -4.39 11.35
N PHE A 158 -11.88 -5.34 10.71
CA PHE A 158 -10.53 -5.13 10.19
C PHE A 158 -10.46 -3.99 9.17
N TRP A 159 -11.44 -3.91 8.26
CA TRP A 159 -11.54 -2.85 7.27
C TRP A 159 -11.68 -1.48 7.92
N ILE A 160 -12.64 -1.33 8.85
CA ILE A 160 -12.90 -0.04 9.51
C ILE A 160 -11.68 0.38 10.34
N VAL A 161 -11.18 -0.49 11.21
CA VAL A 161 -10.02 -0.20 12.08
C VAL A 161 -8.76 0.02 11.26
N GLY A 162 -8.58 -0.74 10.17
CA GLY A 162 -7.49 -0.58 9.22
C GLY A 162 -7.48 0.79 8.57
N ALA A 163 -8.62 1.25 8.07
CA ALA A 163 -8.78 2.58 7.46
C ALA A 163 -8.57 3.71 8.48
N VAL A 164 -9.14 3.60 9.68
CA VAL A 164 -8.94 4.55 10.78
C VAL A 164 -7.45 4.72 11.09
N ASN A 165 -6.73 3.62 11.22
CA ASN A 165 -5.29 3.68 11.49
C ASN A 165 -4.48 4.11 10.27
N ALA A 166 -4.92 3.82 9.05
CA ALA A 166 -4.26 4.28 7.83
C ALA A 166 -4.29 5.81 7.70
N PHE A 167 -5.44 6.43 7.95
CA PHE A 167 -5.55 7.90 7.97
C PHE A 167 -4.81 8.52 9.15
N ASN A 168 -4.80 7.88 10.29
CA ASN A 168 -4.06 8.35 11.46
C ASN A 168 -2.53 8.32 11.22
N LEU A 169 -2.01 7.30 10.55
CA LEU A 169 -0.58 7.19 10.25
C LEU A 169 -0.13 8.13 9.13
N ILE A 170 -1.00 8.47 8.16
CA ILE A 170 -0.63 9.36 7.05
C ILE A 170 -0.73 10.84 7.43
N ASP A 171 -1.34 11.17 8.57
CA ASP A 171 -1.46 12.55 9.09
C ASP A 171 -0.13 13.07 9.69
N GLY A 172 0.95 12.87 8.96
CA GLY A 172 2.31 13.29 9.34
C GLY A 172 2.83 14.54 8.63
N LEU A 173 2.09 15.10 7.66
CA LEU A 173 2.43 16.30 6.90
C LEU A 173 1.24 17.24 6.80
N ASP A 174 1.53 18.54 6.82
CA ASP A 174 0.52 19.63 6.72
C ASP A 174 -0.43 19.41 5.53
N GLY A 175 -1.72 19.28 5.79
CA GLY A 175 -2.79 19.13 4.80
C GLY A 175 -2.90 17.76 4.14
N LEU A 176 -1.94 16.84 4.33
CA LEU A 176 -1.86 15.60 3.57
C LEU A 176 -3.09 14.72 3.78
N ALA A 177 -3.45 14.39 5.02
CA ALA A 177 -4.59 13.53 5.31
C ALA A 177 -5.91 14.17 4.89
N SER A 178 -6.10 15.46 5.18
CA SER A 178 -7.30 16.23 4.81
C SER A 178 -7.49 16.28 3.30
N GLY A 179 -6.43 16.56 2.52
CA GLY A 179 -6.52 16.64 1.07
C GLY A 179 -6.74 15.27 0.40
N LEU A 180 -6.10 14.20 0.90
CA LEU A 180 -6.37 12.83 0.43
C LEU A 180 -7.83 12.43 0.71
N ALA A 181 -8.39 12.82 1.86
CA ALA A 181 -9.79 12.56 2.19
C ALA A 181 -10.76 13.33 1.28
N VAL A 182 -10.45 14.57 0.90
CA VAL A 182 -11.23 15.33 -0.09
C VAL A 182 -11.25 14.59 -1.44
N ILE A 183 -10.08 14.16 -1.92
CA ILE A 183 -9.97 13.43 -3.20
C ILE A 183 -10.76 12.12 -3.14
N ALA A 184 -10.62 11.36 -2.04
CA ALA A 184 -11.33 10.11 -1.84
C ALA A 184 -12.85 10.31 -1.81
N ALA A 185 -13.33 11.28 -1.03
CA ALA A 185 -14.76 11.60 -0.95
C ALA A 185 -15.34 12.10 -2.28
N THR A 186 -14.55 12.87 -3.06
CA THR A 186 -14.94 13.32 -4.41
C THR A 186 -15.11 12.12 -5.36
N GLY A 187 -14.23 11.12 -5.26
CA GLY A 187 -14.37 9.88 -6.02
C GLY A 187 -15.62 9.09 -5.69
N MET A 188 -15.95 8.99 -4.39
CA MET A 188 -17.15 8.30 -3.92
C MET A 188 -18.43 9.07 -4.31
N ALA A 189 -18.43 10.40 -4.17
CA ALA A 189 -19.55 11.24 -4.63
C ALA A 189 -19.76 11.12 -6.14
N GLY A 190 -18.67 11.12 -6.93
CA GLY A 190 -18.73 10.90 -8.37
C GLY A 190 -19.28 9.54 -8.76
N ALA A 191 -18.89 8.47 -8.05
CA ALA A 191 -19.44 7.14 -8.27
C ALA A 191 -20.96 7.08 -8.00
N LEU A 192 -21.43 7.71 -6.93
CA LEU A 192 -22.86 7.81 -6.60
C LEU A 192 -23.64 8.66 -7.60
N PHE A 193 -23.01 9.69 -8.17
CA PHE A 193 -23.61 10.49 -9.24
C PHE A 193 -23.93 9.63 -10.48
N PHE A 194 -22.99 8.80 -10.92
CA PHE A 194 -23.20 7.90 -12.06
C PHE A 194 -24.17 6.76 -11.79
N LEU A 195 -24.43 6.44 -10.51
CA LEU A 195 -25.41 5.43 -10.10
C LEU A 195 -26.80 6.01 -9.81
N GLU A 196 -27.02 7.26 -10.12
CA GLU A 196 -28.29 7.96 -9.89
C GLU A 196 -28.77 7.85 -8.43
N SER A 197 -27.83 7.87 -7.47
CA SER A 197 -28.12 7.79 -6.03
C SER A 197 -27.88 9.15 -5.34
N PRO A 198 -28.66 10.18 -5.67
CA PRO A 198 -28.42 11.55 -5.25
C PRO A 198 -28.56 11.77 -3.73
N GLY A 199 -29.48 11.06 -3.09
CA GLY A 199 -29.72 11.21 -1.65
C GLY A 199 -28.50 10.87 -0.77
N GLN A 200 -27.61 9.99 -1.25
CA GLN A 200 -26.41 9.58 -0.53
C GLN A 200 -25.20 10.49 -0.83
N MET A 201 -25.19 11.15 -1.97
CA MET A 201 -24.13 12.07 -2.38
C MET A 201 -24.02 13.28 -1.41
N PHE A 202 -25.10 13.66 -0.78
CA PHE A 202 -25.16 14.73 0.21
C PHE A 202 -24.14 14.61 1.34
N LEU A 203 -24.02 13.38 1.88
CA LEU A 203 -23.07 13.09 2.96
C LEU A 203 -21.63 13.39 2.56
N TYR A 204 -21.27 12.99 1.34
CA TYR A 204 -19.93 13.24 0.81
C TYR A 204 -19.69 14.71 0.51
N LEU A 205 -20.70 15.44 0.02
CA LEU A 205 -20.58 16.88 -0.23
C LEU A 205 -20.41 17.68 1.07
N ALA A 206 -21.15 17.34 2.13
CA ALA A 206 -20.96 17.94 3.44
C ALA A 206 -19.56 17.66 4.00
N PHE A 207 -19.09 16.43 3.85
CA PHE A 207 -17.75 16.04 4.28
C PHE A 207 -16.66 16.77 3.50
N ILE A 208 -16.79 16.87 2.16
CA ILE A 208 -15.89 17.62 1.29
C ILE A 208 -15.84 19.09 1.68
N GLY A 209 -17.01 19.73 1.87
CA GLY A 209 -17.10 21.14 2.27
C GLY A 209 -16.41 21.40 3.61
N SER A 210 -16.68 20.54 4.63
CA SER A 210 -16.04 20.67 5.94
C SER A 210 -14.52 20.56 5.86
N LEU A 211 -14.01 19.66 5.03
CA LEU A 211 -12.56 19.48 4.82
C LEU A 211 -11.92 20.59 4.01
N LEU A 212 -12.58 21.09 2.96
CA LEU A 212 -12.07 22.22 2.16
C LEU A 212 -11.94 23.49 3.01
N GLY A 213 -12.94 23.78 3.86
CA GLY A 213 -12.88 24.89 4.81
C GLY A 213 -11.71 24.73 5.80
N PHE A 214 -11.54 23.55 6.37
CA PHE A 214 -10.45 23.23 7.27
C PHE A 214 -9.08 23.30 6.58
N LEU A 215 -8.96 22.80 5.35
CA LEU A 215 -7.71 22.74 4.58
C LEU A 215 -7.11 24.14 4.36
N ARG A 216 -7.92 25.21 4.33
CA ARG A 216 -7.45 26.61 4.30
C ARG A 216 -6.48 26.92 5.45
N TYR A 217 -6.68 26.30 6.61
CA TYR A 217 -5.88 26.51 7.81
C TYR A 217 -4.84 25.39 8.06
N ASN A 218 -5.08 24.21 7.51
CA ASN A 218 -4.24 23.03 7.70
C ASN A 218 -3.21 22.83 6.59
N PHE A 219 -3.38 23.48 5.39
CA PHE A 219 -2.40 23.38 4.30
C PHE A 219 -1.09 24.09 4.67
N ASN A 220 0.02 23.53 4.17
CA ASN A 220 1.38 24.00 4.53
C ASN A 220 1.66 25.48 4.15
N PRO A 221 2.08 26.36 5.08
CA PRO A 221 2.37 26.09 6.49
C PRO A 221 1.08 26.06 7.34
N ALA A 222 0.84 24.94 8.05
CA ALA A 222 -0.37 24.78 8.84
C ALA A 222 -0.42 25.73 10.05
N SER A 223 -1.61 26.28 10.33
CA SER A 223 -1.90 27.07 11.53
C SER A 223 -2.62 26.26 12.61
N ILE A 224 -3.16 25.10 12.24
CA ILE A 224 -3.75 24.09 13.12
C ILE A 224 -3.57 22.71 12.49
N PHE A 225 -3.23 21.70 13.29
CA PHE A 225 -3.14 20.30 12.88
C PHE A 225 -4.48 19.60 13.04
N LEU A 226 -4.74 18.65 12.13
CA LEU A 226 -5.96 17.83 12.14
C LEU A 226 -6.09 17.04 13.45
N GLY A 227 -5.01 16.41 13.87
CA GLY A 227 -4.92 15.58 15.09
C GLY A 227 -5.60 14.22 14.95
N ASP A 228 -5.50 13.44 16.04
CA ASP A 228 -6.12 12.11 16.12
C ASP A 228 -7.64 12.20 16.05
N THR A 229 -8.23 13.27 16.58
CA THR A 229 -9.65 13.60 16.44
C THR A 229 -10.12 13.56 15.00
N GLY A 230 -9.41 14.25 14.11
CA GLY A 230 -9.81 14.35 12.71
C GLY A 230 -9.38 13.15 11.89
N SER A 231 -8.14 12.71 12.01
CA SER A 231 -7.62 11.60 11.20
C SER A 231 -8.38 10.30 11.42
N MET A 232 -8.78 10.00 12.68
CA MET A 232 -9.62 8.83 12.97
C MET A 232 -11.04 8.99 12.39
N PHE A 233 -11.62 10.18 12.44
CA PHE A 233 -12.92 10.47 11.82
C PHE A 233 -12.86 10.29 10.29
N LEU A 234 -11.79 10.79 9.62
CA LEU A 234 -11.63 10.61 8.17
C LEU A 234 -11.64 9.14 7.78
N GLY A 235 -10.81 8.33 8.44
CA GLY A 235 -10.73 6.89 8.16
C GLY A 235 -12.05 6.16 8.45
N PHE A 236 -12.72 6.51 9.55
CA PHE A 236 -14.03 5.98 9.90
C PHE A 236 -15.09 6.31 8.84
N PHE A 237 -15.24 7.58 8.47
CA PHE A 237 -16.22 8.01 7.49
C PHE A 237 -16.00 7.35 6.13
N LEU A 238 -14.78 7.40 5.61
CA LEU A 238 -14.45 6.88 4.28
C LEU A 238 -14.53 5.36 4.19
N SER A 239 -14.41 4.64 5.29
CA SER A 239 -14.54 3.17 5.31
C SER A 239 -15.96 2.68 5.54
N THR A 240 -16.77 3.41 6.28
CA THR A 240 -18.13 2.98 6.67
C THR A 240 -19.21 3.48 5.72
N MET A 241 -19.12 4.71 5.24
CA MET A 241 -20.15 5.31 4.38
C MET A 241 -20.35 4.56 3.06
N PRO A 242 -19.31 4.07 2.34
CA PRO A 242 -19.53 3.29 1.13
C PRO A 242 -20.32 1.99 1.37
N LEU A 243 -20.12 1.35 2.52
CA LEU A 243 -20.87 0.14 2.90
C LEU A 243 -22.31 0.47 3.31
N ALA A 244 -22.52 1.61 3.98
CA ALA A 244 -23.84 2.10 4.39
C ALA A 244 -24.69 2.58 3.20
N THR A 245 -24.06 3.20 2.21
CA THR A 245 -24.72 3.83 1.06
C THR A 245 -24.83 2.92 -0.17
N ASN A 246 -24.33 1.70 -0.10
CA ASN A 246 -24.36 0.75 -1.22
C ASN A 246 -25.71 0.02 -1.32
N THR A 247 -26.76 0.74 -1.68
CA THR A 247 -28.10 0.18 -1.88
C THR A 247 -28.22 -0.70 -3.12
N SER A 248 -27.37 -0.50 -4.13
CA SER A 248 -27.35 -1.27 -5.37
C SER A 248 -26.64 -2.62 -5.26
N GLY A 249 -25.94 -2.90 -4.13
CA GLY A 249 -25.08 -4.07 -3.97
C GLY A 249 -23.92 -4.12 -4.99
N SER A 250 -23.50 -2.99 -5.52
CA SER A 250 -22.39 -2.91 -6.47
C SER A 250 -21.06 -3.11 -5.75
N PHE A 251 -20.29 -4.12 -6.19
CA PHE A 251 -18.94 -4.39 -5.68
C PHE A 251 -17.98 -3.21 -5.90
N LEU A 252 -18.09 -2.55 -7.07
CA LEU A 252 -17.24 -1.43 -7.41
C LEU A 252 -17.47 -0.25 -6.47
N VAL A 253 -18.71 0.06 -6.15
CA VAL A 253 -19.07 1.19 -5.29
C VAL A 253 -18.82 0.90 -3.82
N GLY A 254 -19.17 -0.28 -3.36
CA GLY A 254 -18.99 -0.64 -1.95
C GLY A 254 -17.53 -0.90 -1.54
N ILE A 255 -16.72 -1.41 -2.44
CA ILE A 255 -15.34 -1.83 -2.15
C ILE A 255 -14.33 -1.21 -3.12
N GLY A 256 -14.58 -1.30 -4.43
CA GLY A 256 -13.60 -0.95 -5.46
C GLY A 256 -13.17 0.52 -5.41
N VAL A 257 -14.12 1.44 -5.52
CA VAL A 257 -13.84 2.88 -5.45
C VAL A 257 -13.27 3.29 -4.09
N PRO A 258 -13.84 2.88 -2.94
CA PRO A 258 -13.23 3.14 -1.63
C PRO A 258 -11.81 2.63 -1.48
N LEU A 259 -11.55 1.41 -1.93
CA LEU A 259 -10.21 0.81 -1.87
C LEU A 259 -9.18 1.60 -2.67
N LEU A 260 -9.55 2.08 -3.87
CA LEU A 260 -8.67 2.92 -4.68
C LEU A 260 -8.53 4.33 -4.11
N ALA A 261 -9.64 4.91 -3.70
CA ALA A 261 -9.67 6.26 -3.15
C ALA A 261 -8.80 6.37 -1.87
N MET A 262 -8.84 5.34 -1.03
CA MET A 262 -7.98 5.21 0.16
C MET A 262 -6.66 4.47 -0.14
N GLY A 263 -6.36 4.17 -1.40
CA GLY A 263 -5.23 3.33 -1.80
C GLY A 263 -3.89 3.81 -1.26
N VAL A 264 -3.64 5.12 -1.31
CA VAL A 264 -2.39 5.72 -0.81
C VAL A 264 -2.22 5.55 0.71
N PRO A 265 -3.18 5.90 1.57
CA PRO A 265 -3.14 5.63 3.02
C PRO A 265 -3.01 4.14 3.36
N ILE A 266 -3.83 3.28 2.75
CA ILE A 266 -3.83 1.83 3.01
C ILE A 266 -2.48 1.23 2.63
N PHE A 267 -1.93 1.64 1.49
CA PHE A 267 -0.65 1.16 1.01
C PHE A 267 0.51 1.53 1.96
N ASP A 268 0.60 2.80 2.38
CA ASP A 268 1.64 3.26 3.34
C ASP A 268 1.56 2.48 4.66
N THR A 269 0.35 2.27 5.17
CA THR A 269 0.11 1.52 6.41
C THR A 269 0.47 0.05 6.28
N THR A 270 0.05 -0.60 5.18
CA THR A 270 0.38 -2.02 4.93
C THR A 270 1.88 -2.25 4.87
N LEU A 271 2.61 -1.36 4.19
CA LEU A 271 4.07 -1.42 4.16
C LEU A 271 4.70 -1.22 5.54
N ALA A 272 4.16 -0.31 6.36
CA ALA A 272 4.63 -0.09 7.72
C ALA A 272 4.40 -1.32 8.61
N ILE A 273 3.24 -1.97 8.50
CA ILE A 273 2.92 -3.21 9.24
C ILE A 273 3.88 -4.33 8.82
N VAL A 274 4.06 -4.57 7.51
CA VAL A 274 4.99 -5.59 7.00
C VAL A 274 6.39 -5.35 7.54
N ARG A 275 6.89 -4.13 7.50
CA ARG A 275 8.20 -3.77 8.06
C ARG A 275 8.32 -4.04 9.55
N ARG A 276 7.31 -3.63 10.33
CA ARG A 276 7.30 -3.84 11.79
C ARG A 276 7.28 -5.31 12.15
N THR A 277 6.42 -6.09 11.48
CA THR A 277 6.35 -7.56 11.67
C THR A 277 7.68 -8.22 11.36
N VAL A 278 8.30 -7.82 10.24
CA VAL A 278 9.60 -8.30 9.83
C VAL A 278 10.67 -7.95 10.87
N ARG A 279 10.72 -6.71 11.36
CA ARG A 279 11.66 -6.27 12.42
C ARG A 279 11.43 -7.01 13.75
N ALA A 280 10.18 -7.26 14.12
CA ALA A 280 9.83 -7.97 15.36
C ALA A 280 10.29 -9.43 15.33
N LEU A 281 10.09 -10.12 14.21
CA LEU A 281 10.55 -11.48 14.02
C LEU A 281 12.10 -11.56 14.08
N ILE A 282 12.82 -10.54 13.59
CA ILE A 282 14.29 -10.46 13.70
C ILE A 282 14.76 -10.34 15.15
N LYS A 283 14.07 -9.51 15.94
CA LYS A 283 14.48 -9.20 17.32
C LYS A 283 14.25 -10.36 18.27
N LYS A 284 13.21 -11.18 18.05
CA LYS A 284 12.88 -12.35 18.88
C LYS A 284 13.98 -13.42 18.86
N GLU A 285 14.79 -13.48 17.82
CA GLU A 285 15.90 -14.44 17.69
C GLU A 285 17.24 -13.94 18.26
N SER A 286 17.36 -12.64 18.51
CA SER A 286 18.54 -12.06 19.18
C SER A 286 18.23 -11.96 20.67
N ASN A 287 18.80 -12.85 21.47
CA ASN A 287 18.62 -12.97 22.93
C ASN A 287 19.07 -11.75 23.77
N SER A 288 19.19 -10.56 23.20
CA SER A 288 19.49 -9.32 23.90
C SER A 288 18.24 -8.45 24.01
N ASP A 289 17.82 -8.26 25.24
CA ASP A 289 16.79 -7.37 25.76
C ASP A 289 15.32 -7.86 25.75
N ARG A 290 14.89 -8.25 26.95
CA ARG A 290 13.51 -8.60 27.36
C ARG A 290 12.52 -7.41 27.37
N ASP A 291 12.70 -6.38 26.54
CA ASP A 291 11.85 -5.21 26.54
C ASP A 291 10.81 -5.30 25.42
N GLY A 292 9.65 -5.91 25.74
CA GLY A 292 8.51 -6.14 24.83
C GLY A 292 7.83 -4.86 24.28
N THR A 293 8.26 -3.67 24.75
CA THR A 293 7.63 -2.37 24.42
C THR A 293 8.05 -1.75 23.10
N LYS A 294 9.04 -2.33 22.39
CA LYS A 294 9.63 -1.71 21.17
C LYS A 294 8.90 -2.02 19.86
N LEU A 295 7.87 -2.88 19.85
CA LEU A 295 7.04 -3.15 18.66
C LEU A 295 6.17 -1.95 18.24
N MET A 296 5.84 -1.08 19.19
CA MET A 296 4.96 0.08 19.00
C MET A 296 5.71 1.42 18.90
N GLN A 297 7.03 1.42 18.73
CA GLN A 297 7.74 2.69 18.53
C GLN A 297 7.40 3.31 17.15
N PRO A 298 7.24 4.66 17.08
CA PRO A 298 6.96 5.36 15.84
C PRO A 298 8.03 5.06 14.77
N ASP A 299 7.60 4.65 13.59
CA ASP A 299 8.47 4.39 12.45
C ASP A 299 8.62 5.68 11.63
N SER A 300 9.83 6.21 11.51
CA SER A 300 10.13 7.41 10.71
C SER A 300 10.25 7.12 9.20
N ASP A 301 9.85 5.94 8.75
CA ASP A 301 10.14 5.42 7.41
C ASP A 301 8.90 5.28 6.51
N HIS A 302 7.79 5.96 6.87
CA HIS A 302 6.58 6.05 6.05
C HIS A 302 6.86 6.65 4.67
N LEU A 303 6.02 6.33 3.66
CA LEU A 303 6.15 6.79 2.28
C LEU A 303 6.26 8.31 2.19
N HIS A 304 5.40 9.04 2.91
CA HIS A 304 5.40 10.49 2.92
C HIS A 304 6.72 11.07 3.47
N HIS A 305 7.35 10.47 4.49
CA HIS A 305 8.66 10.88 4.98
C HIS A 305 9.79 10.61 3.97
N ARG A 306 9.69 9.54 3.18
CA ARG A 306 10.66 9.22 2.12
C ARG A 306 10.57 10.18 0.95
N LEU A 307 9.34 10.48 0.52
CA LEU A 307 9.10 11.49 -0.51
C LEU A 307 9.54 12.87 -0.03
N LEU A 308 9.31 13.20 1.24
CA LEU A 308 9.80 14.46 1.82
C LEU A 308 11.34 14.54 1.79
N ARG A 309 12.05 13.46 2.12
CA ARG A 309 13.51 13.40 1.99
C ARG A 309 14.00 13.57 0.55
N ARG A 310 13.20 13.12 -0.44
CA ARG A 310 13.53 13.24 -1.86
C ARG A 310 13.24 14.64 -2.42
N PHE A 311 12.10 15.23 -2.05
CA PHE A 311 11.64 16.52 -2.59
C PHE A 311 12.02 17.72 -1.74
N VAL A 312 12.44 17.51 -0.49
CA VAL A 312 12.83 18.56 0.50
C VAL A 312 11.71 19.57 0.78
N SER A 313 10.49 19.36 0.27
CA SER A 313 9.34 20.27 0.37
C SER A 313 8.07 19.51 0.71
N GLN A 314 7.40 19.89 1.81
CA GLN A 314 6.11 19.32 2.22
C GLN A 314 5.03 19.52 1.14
N ARG A 315 4.95 20.72 0.56
CA ARG A 315 3.97 21.02 -0.50
C ARG A 315 4.14 20.12 -1.72
N LYS A 316 5.38 19.96 -2.21
CA LYS A 316 5.65 19.09 -3.37
C LYS A 316 5.32 17.62 -3.06
N THR A 317 5.63 17.17 -1.85
CA THR A 317 5.31 15.82 -1.40
C THR A 317 3.79 15.60 -1.37
N ALA A 318 3.03 16.52 -0.76
CA ALA A 318 1.57 16.45 -0.70
C ALA A 318 0.94 16.45 -2.11
N VAL A 319 1.38 17.33 -3.02
CA VAL A 319 0.87 17.40 -4.40
C VAL A 319 1.13 16.11 -5.17
N VAL A 320 2.30 15.49 -5.04
CA VAL A 320 2.60 14.19 -5.69
C VAL A 320 1.68 13.09 -5.16
N MET A 321 1.43 13.06 -3.85
CA MET A 321 0.52 12.08 -3.24
C MET A 321 -0.95 12.34 -3.63
N TYR A 322 -1.36 13.60 -3.74
CA TYR A 322 -2.68 13.97 -4.26
C TYR A 322 -2.86 13.54 -5.71
N ALA A 323 -1.85 13.76 -6.58
CA ALA A 323 -1.89 13.33 -7.97
C ALA A 323 -2.03 11.80 -8.09
N ALA A 324 -1.30 11.05 -7.27
CA ALA A 324 -1.42 9.59 -7.23
C ALA A 324 -2.82 9.14 -6.76
N ALA A 325 -3.37 9.76 -5.71
CA ALA A 325 -4.72 9.45 -5.22
C ALA A 325 -5.80 9.83 -6.26
N ALA A 326 -5.68 11.03 -6.89
CA ALA A 326 -6.61 11.47 -7.92
C ALA A 326 -6.59 10.53 -9.13
N PHE A 327 -5.42 10.07 -9.56
CA PHE A 327 -5.30 9.08 -10.62
C PHE A 327 -6.05 7.77 -10.27
N LEU A 328 -5.88 7.26 -9.05
CA LEU A 328 -6.59 6.06 -8.59
C LEU A 328 -8.11 6.28 -8.54
N VAL A 329 -8.56 7.46 -8.11
CA VAL A 329 -9.97 7.84 -8.10
C VAL A 329 -10.55 7.90 -9.51
N VAL A 330 -9.85 8.52 -10.47
CA VAL A 330 -10.28 8.55 -11.87
C VAL A 330 -10.42 7.14 -12.43
N VAL A 331 -9.44 6.26 -12.17
CA VAL A 331 -9.54 4.84 -12.57
C VAL A 331 -10.79 4.18 -11.93
N GLY A 332 -11.10 4.53 -10.67
CA GLY A 332 -12.29 4.04 -9.96
C GLY A 332 -13.59 4.49 -10.61
N ILE A 333 -13.72 5.77 -10.92
CA ILE A 333 -14.90 6.34 -11.57
C ILE A 333 -15.10 5.76 -12.98
N VAL A 334 -14.02 5.65 -13.77
CA VAL A 334 -14.07 5.03 -15.10
C VAL A 334 -14.55 3.58 -15.00
N GLY A 335 -14.11 2.85 -13.95
CA GLY A 335 -14.59 1.49 -13.68
C GLY A 335 -16.11 1.44 -13.45
N VAL A 336 -16.67 2.41 -12.72
CA VAL A 336 -18.13 2.52 -12.49
C VAL A 336 -18.87 2.86 -13.77
N MET A 337 -18.35 3.79 -14.58
CA MET A 337 -18.96 4.21 -15.87
C MET A 337 -19.00 3.09 -16.92
N LEU A 338 -18.03 2.17 -16.87
CA LEU A 338 -17.94 1.05 -17.83
C LEU A 338 -18.77 -0.16 -17.38
N GLU A 339 -19.50 -0.06 -16.28
CA GLU A 339 -20.31 -1.12 -15.66
C GLU A 339 -19.54 -2.42 -15.38
N ASP A 340 -20.25 -3.55 -15.18
CA ASP A 340 -19.67 -4.86 -14.81
C ASP A 340 -18.59 -5.38 -15.79
N ARG A 341 -18.56 -4.88 -17.04
CA ARG A 341 -17.57 -5.30 -18.05
C ARG A 341 -16.15 -4.86 -17.75
N ALA A 342 -15.99 -3.80 -16.98
CA ALA A 342 -14.67 -3.25 -16.66
C ALA A 342 -14.14 -3.62 -15.28
N ALA A 343 -14.94 -4.28 -14.43
CA ALA A 343 -14.50 -4.70 -13.10
C ALA A 343 -13.19 -5.50 -13.13
N GLY A 344 -13.01 -6.33 -14.15
CA GLY A 344 -11.78 -7.08 -14.37
C GLY A 344 -10.57 -6.20 -14.73
N LEU A 345 -10.75 -5.24 -15.63
CA LEU A 345 -9.70 -4.28 -16.01
C LEU A 345 -9.29 -3.41 -14.83
N PHE A 346 -10.26 -3.01 -14.00
CA PHE A 346 -10.05 -2.25 -12.80
C PHE A 346 -9.20 -3.00 -11.76
N ILE A 347 -9.54 -4.24 -11.47
CA ILE A 347 -8.76 -5.09 -10.56
C ILE A 347 -7.35 -5.28 -11.11
N ILE A 348 -7.19 -5.52 -12.42
CA ILE A 348 -5.89 -5.65 -13.08
C ILE A 348 -5.09 -4.34 -12.94
N ALA A 349 -5.70 -3.19 -13.22
CA ALA A 349 -5.03 -1.89 -13.11
C ALA A 349 -4.60 -1.57 -11.68
N PHE A 350 -5.46 -1.84 -10.67
CA PHE A 350 -5.14 -1.68 -9.26
C PHE A 350 -3.96 -2.53 -8.85
N VAL A 351 -3.94 -3.77 -9.30
CA VAL A 351 -2.88 -4.70 -8.90
C VAL A 351 -1.59 -4.42 -9.62
N VAL A 352 -1.63 -4.05 -10.90
CA VAL A 352 -0.45 -3.60 -11.64
C VAL A 352 0.12 -2.32 -11.00
N ALA A 353 -0.73 -1.35 -10.63
CA ALA A 353 -0.32 -0.14 -9.93
C ALA A 353 0.29 -0.47 -8.55
N THR A 354 -0.36 -1.35 -7.78
CA THR A 354 0.14 -1.84 -6.49
C THR A 354 1.46 -2.60 -6.67
N PHE A 355 1.57 -3.47 -7.67
CA PHE A 355 2.79 -4.21 -7.96
C PHE A 355 3.96 -3.29 -8.36
N ILE A 356 3.71 -2.30 -9.22
CA ILE A 356 4.73 -1.31 -9.63
C ILE A 356 5.16 -0.48 -8.42
N ALA A 357 4.21 -0.02 -7.61
CA ALA A 357 4.48 0.74 -6.39
C ALA A 357 5.27 -0.11 -5.37
N VAL A 358 4.88 -1.36 -5.13
CA VAL A 358 5.62 -2.30 -4.28
C VAL A 358 7.01 -2.60 -4.83
N LYS A 359 7.15 -2.81 -6.13
CA LYS A 359 8.44 -3.12 -6.76
C LYS A 359 9.44 -1.96 -6.67
N ASP A 360 8.99 -0.73 -6.89
CA ASP A 360 9.88 0.44 -6.80
C ASP A 360 10.22 0.81 -5.36
N MET A 361 9.28 0.65 -4.44
CA MET A 361 9.49 0.88 -3.02
C MET A 361 10.23 -0.27 -2.33
N SER A 362 9.99 -1.50 -2.72
CA SER A 362 10.66 -2.68 -2.16
C SER A 362 12.16 -2.70 -2.46
N ARG A 363 12.62 -2.06 -3.52
CA ARG A 363 14.07 -1.90 -3.77
C ARG A 363 14.79 -1.17 -2.64
N VAL A 364 14.07 -0.35 -1.87
CA VAL A 364 14.63 0.42 -0.74
C VAL A 364 14.32 -0.24 0.61
N GLU A 365 13.18 -0.91 0.76
CA GLU A 365 12.68 -1.46 2.04
C GLU A 365 13.08 -2.90 2.33
N LEU A 366 13.32 -3.68 1.28
CA LEU A 366 13.81 -5.05 1.40
C LEU A 366 15.21 -5.16 2.04
N PHE A 367 15.87 -4.03 2.20
CA PHE A 367 17.11 -3.92 2.97
C PHE A 367 16.94 -4.41 4.42
N ASP A 368 15.80 -4.15 5.05
CA ASP A 368 15.55 -4.55 6.44
C ASP A 368 14.94 -5.96 6.58
N ALA A 369 14.14 -6.39 5.62
CA ALA A 369 13.52 -7.72 5.63
C ALA A 369 14.53 -8.87 5.40
N GLY A 370 15.62 -8.58 4.73
CA GLY A 370 16.67 -9.58 4.49
C GLY A 370 17.47 -9.98 5.71
N ARG A 371 17.45 -9.16 6.77
CA ARG A 371 18.02 -9.54 8.07
C ARG A 371 17.37 -10.80 8.63
N LEU A 372 16.10 -10.99 8.39
CA LEU A 372 15.29 -12.07 8.92
C LEU A 372 15.55 -13.43 8.29
N ALA A 373 15.54 -13.45 6.97
CA ALA A 373 15.62 -14.72 6.25
C ALA A 373 16.94 -15.45 6.48
N ASN A 374 18.02 -14.72 6.81
CA ASN A 374 19.31 -15.32 7.08
C ASN A 374 19.49 -15.81 8.52
N MET A 375 18.91 -15.15 9.52
CA MET A 375 18.92 -15.66 10.90
C MET A 375 18.23 -17.02 10.97
N VAL A 376 17.08 -17.17 10.28
CA VAL A 376 16.35 -18.44 10.18
C VAL A 376 17.13 -19.49 9.39
N ALA A 377 17.89 -19.07 8.37
CA ALA A 377 18.66 -20.02 7.54
C ALA A 377 19.95 -20.51 8.20
N HIS A 378 20.56 -19.72 9.07
CA HIS A 378 21.85 -20.08 9.70
C HIS A 378 21.73 -21.10 10.83
N ASN A 379 20.56 -21.15 11.50
CA ASN A 379 20.31 -22.10 12.59
C ASN A 379 19.79 -23.48 12.15
N LEU A 380 19.76 -23.73 10.82
CA LEU A 380 19.27 -25.00 10.28
C LEU A 380 20.42 -25.92 9.90
N THR A 381 20.46 -27.10 10.53
CA THR A 381 21.36 -28.18 10.13
C THR A 381 21.17 -28.60 8.67
N PRO A 382 22.20 -29.10 7.97
CA PRO A 382 22.14 -29.52 6.55
C PRO A 382 20.99 -30.50 6.24
N VAL A 383 20.64 -31.36 7.20
CA VAL A 383 19.56 -32.35 7.08
C VAL A 383 18.17 -31.69 7.03
N ARG A 384 17.94 -30.66 7.84
CA ARG A 384 16.68 -29.88 7.80
C ARG A 384 16.53 -29.07 6.50
N ARG A 385 17.64 -28.62 5.92
CA ARG A 385 17.66 -27.90 4.64
C ARG A 385 17.22 -28.80 3.47
N ARG A 386 17.64 -30.06 3.45
CA ARG A 386 17.26 -31.04 2.41
C ARG A 386 15.78 -31.44 2.51
N ARG A 387 15.25 -31.68 3.71
CA ARG A 387 13.82 -31.93 3.96
C ARG A 387 12.92 -30.74 3.56
N ARG A 388 13.32 -29.50 3.87
CA ARG A 388 12.55 -28.32 3.44
C ARG A 388 12.53 -28.11 1.93
N ALA A 389 13.58 -28.45 1.22
CA ALA A 389 13.60 -28.41 -0.25
C ALA A 389 12.63 -29.42 -0.87
N ALA A 390 12.53 -30.61 -0.30
CA ALA A 390 11.59 -31.64 -0.76
C ALA A 390 10.11 -31.26 -0.54
N PHE A 391 9.78 -30.57 0.55
CA PHE A 391 8.41 -30.09 0.83
C PHE A 391 8.02 -28.80 0.08
N SER A 392 8.97 -28.14 -0.58
CA SER A 392 8.70 -26.83 -1.20
C SER A 392 7.84 -26.90 -2.47
N VAL A 393 7.95 -27.96 -3.26
CA VAL A 393 7.17 -28.14 -4.50
C VAL A 393 5.73 -28.55 -4.20
N PRO A 394 5.45 -29.59 -3.37
CA PRO A 394 4.09 -29.93 -2.98
C PRO A 394 3.34 -28.75 -2.33
N MET A 395 4.01 -28.01 -1.45
CA MET A 395 3.42 -26.82 -0.81
C MET A 395 3.10 -25.71 -1.82
N LEU A 396 3.92 -25.54 -2.86
CA LEU A 396 3.65 -24.60 -3.94
C LEU A 396 2.46 -25.04 -4.79
N ILE A 397 2.32 -26.33 -5.06
CA ILE A 397 1.17 -26.90 -5.78
C ILE A 397 -0.11 -26.67 -4.99
N ILE A 398 -0.11 -26.98 -3.70
CA ILE A 398 -1.27 -26.77 -2.82
C ILE A 398 -1.66 -25.26 -2.80
N ALA A 399 -0.66 -24.39 -2.67
CA ALA A 399 -0.89 -22.94 -2.70
C ALA A 399 -1.50 -22.48 -4.04
N ASP A 400 -1.02 -23.00 -5.17
CA ASP A 400 -1.54 -22.65 -6.49
C ASP A 400 -2.98 -23.14 -6.69
N VAL A 401 -3.31 -24.35 -6.27
CA VAL A 401 -4.67 -24.88 -6.33
C VAL A 401 -5.61 -24.05 -5.45
N LEU A 402 -5.18 -23.69 -4.22
CA LEU A 402 -5.94 -22.82 -3.33
C LEU A 402 -6.14 -21.42 -3.95
N ILE A 403 -5.10 -20.83 -4.52
CA ILE A 403 -5.19 -19.53 -5.21
C ILE A 403 -6.21 -19.59 -6.33
N LEU A 404 -6.13 -20.59 -7.21
CA LEU A 404 -7.05 -20.76 -8.33
C LEU A 404 -8.49 -20.99 -7.86
N SER A 405 -8.70 -21.72 -6.77
CA SER A 405 -10.02 -21.95 -6.19
C SER A 405 -10.60 -20.70 -5.55
N VAL A 406 -9.79 -19.96 -4.79
CA VAL A 406 -10.20 -18.69 -4.17
C VAL A 406 -10.51 -17.64 -5.22
N THR A 407 -9.68 -17.51 -6.25
CA THR A 407 -9.92 -16.54 -7.34
C THR A 407 -11.15 -16.90 -8.17
N TRP A 408 -11.45 -18.17 -8.33
CA TRP A 408 -12.70 -18.61 -8.93
C TRP A 408 -13.91 -18.20 -8.07
N TYR A 409 -13.87 -18.46 -6.77
CA TYR A 409 -14.91 -18.03 -5.84
C TYR A 409 -15.12 -16.51 -5.87
N LEU A 410 -14.02 -15.73 -5.81
CA LEU A 410 -14.07 -14.28 -5.93
C LEU A 410 -14.68 -13.82 -7.26
N THR A 411 -14.41 -14.54 -8.35
CA THR A 411 -15.00 -14.24 -9.65
C THR A 411 -16.53 -14.44 -9.62
N LEU A 412 -17.04 -15.52 -9.01
CA LEU A 412 -18.49 -15.72 -8.84
C LEU A 412 -19.11 -14.58 -8.04
N VAL A 413 -18.44 -14.17 -6.96
CA VAL A 413 -18.89 -13.04 -6.12
C VAL A 413 -18.97 -11.74 -6.93
N VAL A 414 -17.93 -11.42 -7.71
CA VAL A 414 -17.88 -10.20 -8.55
C VAL A 414 -19.05 -10.16 -9.55
N PHE A 415 -19.42 -11.31 -10.11
CA PHE A 415 -20.51 -11.39 -11.07
C PHE A 415 -21.90 -11.68 -10.45
N LYS A 416 -22.00 -11.65 -9.11
CA LYS A 416 -23.25 -11.92 -8.36
C LYS A 416 -23.87 -13.26 -8.75
N VAL A 417 -23.05 -14.28 -9.02
CA VAL A 417 -23.52 -15.64 -9.30
C VAL A 417 -23.49 -16.44 -8.00
N GLU A 418 -24.67 -16.98 -7.64
CA GLU A 418 -24.78 -17.82 -6.45
C GLU A 418 -23.91 -19.08 -6.57
N PRO A 419 -22.99 -19.32 -5.62
CA PRO A 419 -22.20 -20.53 -5.59
C PRO A 419 -23.08 -21.72 -5.19
N THR A 420 -23.77 -22.28 -6.16
CA THR A 420 -24.52 -23.53 -5.98
C THR A 420 -23.56 -24.72 -5.86
N ALA A 421 -23.99 -25.82 -5.26
CA ALA A 421 -23.22 -27.05 -5.23
C ALA A 421 -22.72 -27.45 -6.64
N ARG A 422 -23.53 -27.22 -7.66
CA ARG A 422 -23.18 -27.45 -9.08
C ARG A 422 -22.02 -26.56 -9.54
N SER A 423 -21.97 -25.31 -9.10
CA SER A 423 -20.86 -24.39 -9.43
C SER A 423 -19.53 -24.89 -8.88
N PHE A 424 -19.53 -25.48 -7.68
CA PHE A 424 -18.31 -26.00 -7.07
C PHE A 424 -17.90 -27.36 -7.64
N HIS A 425 -18.83 -28.31 -7.74
CA HIS A 425 -18.47 -29.66 -8.16
C HIS A 425 -18.19 -29.78 -9.66
N THR A 426 -18.87 -29.01 -10.50
CA THR A 426 -18.72 -29.09 -11.96
C THR A 426 -17.78 -28.03 -12.52
N PHE A 427 -17.97 -26.77 -12.16
CA PHE A 427 -17.22 -25.67 -12.81
C PHE A 427 -15.86 -25.39 -12.19
N LEU A 428 -15.66 -25.60 -10.89
CA LEU A 428 -14.37 -25.40 -10.26
C LEU A 428 -13.28 -26.29 -10.86
N PRO A 429 -13.46 -27.62 -11.01
CA PRO A 429 -12.47 -28.48 -11.67
C PRO A 429 -12.20 -28.07 -13.11
N LEU A 430 -13.25 -27.72 -13.88
CA LEU A 430 -13.10 -27.28 -15.28
C LEU A 430 -12.32 -25.96 -15.42
N ARG A 431 -12.24 -25.17 -14.37
CA ARG A 431 -11.43 -23.93 -14.34
C ARG A 431 -10.04 -24.13 -13.77
N VAL A 432 -9.90 -24.95 -12.74
CA VAL A 432 -8.63 -25.14 -12.03
C VAL A 432 -7.71 -26.14 -12.74
N ILE A 433 -8.27 -27.28 -13.19
CA ILE A 433 -7.46 -28.36 -13.77
C ILE A 433 -6.71 -27.95 -15.03
N PRO A 434 -7.31 -27.26 -16.04
CA PRO A 434 -6.58 -26.86 -17.24
C PRO A 434 -5.42 -25.89 -16.93
N VAL A 435 -5.62 -24.96 -15.99
CA VAL A 435 -4.58 -24.02 -15.57
C VAL A 435 -3.46 -24.74 -14.83
N PHE A 436 -3.81 -25.66 -13.93
CA PHE A 436 -2.85 -26.48 -13.23
C PHE A 436 -2.03 -27.34 -14.20
N LEU A 437 -2.67 -28.01 -15.16
CA LEU A 437 -1.98 -28.80 -16.19
C LEU A 437 -1.05 -27.92 -17.04
N ALA A 438 -1.49 -26.75 -17.44
CA ALA A 438 -0.63 -25.80 -18.15
C ALA A 438 0.60 -25.41 -17.32
N LEU A 439 0.45 -25.12 -16.02
CA LEU A 439 1.58 -24.84 -15.13
C LEU A 439 2.57 -26.01 -15.06
N VAL A 440 2.09 -27.26 -15.08
CA VAL A 440 2.94 -28.46 -15.12
C VAL A 440 3.65 -28.59 -16.48
N CYS A 441 2.90 -28.49 -17.59
CA CYS A 441 3.44 -28.61 -18.95
C CYS A 441 4.51 -27.56 -19.25
N PHE A 442 4.31 -26.34 -18.82
CA PHE A 442 5.29 -25.24 -18.96
C PHE A 442 6.39 -25.27 -17.90
N ARG A 443 6.48 -26.36 -17.11
CA ARG A 443 7.53 -26.60 -16.10
C ARG A 443 7.64 -25.47 -15.06
N ALA A 444 6.53 -24.85 -14.67
CA ALA A 444 6.51 -23.78 -13.66
C ALA A 444 7.02 -24.26 -12.30
N TYR A 445 6.82 -25.54 -11.96
CA TYR A 445 7.27 -26.17 -10.71
C TYR A 445 8.75 -26.58 -10.72
N ASN A 446 9.36 -26.71 -11.89
CA ASN A 446 10.79 -26.99 -12.03
C ASN A 446 11.65 -25.71 -11.92
N THR A 447 11.00 -24.53 -11.82
CA THR A 447 11.69 -23.26 -11.73
C THR A 447 12.01 -22.92 -10.27
N VAL A 448 13.29 -22.64 -9.99
CA VAL A 448 13.71 -22.10 -8.68
C VAL A 448 13.37 -20.62 -8.63
N TRP A 449 12.16 -20.28 -8.18
CA TRP A 449 11.60 -18.92 -8.20
C TRP A 449 12.46 -17.89 -7.47
N GLY A 450 13.17 -18.31 -6.45
CA GLY A 450 14.16 -17.44 -5.82
C GLY A 450 15.33 -17.03 -6.75
N ARG A 451 15.53 -17.63 -7.93
CA ARG A 451 16.57 -17.29 -8.93
C ARG A 451 15.96 -17.03 -10.31
N ALA A 452 14.64 -16.80 -10.37
CA ALA A 452 13.91 -16.61 -11.61
C ALA A 452 14.39 -15.37 -12.38
N MET A 453 14.50 -15.53 -13.70
CA MET A 453 14.73 -14.45 -14.66
C MET A 453 13.40 -13.97 -15.23
N LEU A 454 13.40 -12.86 -15.95
CA LEU A 454 12.20 -12.33 -16.62
C LEU A 454 11.50 -13.38 -17.49
N SER A 455 12.27 -14.20 -18.21
CA SER A 455 11.76 -15.30 -19.06
C SER A 455 10.92 -16.32 -18.28
N ASN A 456 11.23 -16.58 -17.00
CA ASN A 456 10.45 -17.48 -16.16
C ASN A 456 9.10 -16.89 -15.77
N TYR A 457 9.03 -15.57 -15.55
CA TYR A 457 7.77 -14.86 -15.29
C TYR A 457 6.90 -14.78 -16.55
N VAL A 458 7.51 -14.51 -17.72
CA VAL A 458 6.79 -14.57 -19.01
C VAL A 458 6.23 -15.98 -19.24
N ARG A 459 7.02 -17.03 -18.97
CA ARG A 459 6.55 -18.43 -19.07
C ARG A 459 5.37 -18.71 -18.13
N LEU A 460 5.39 -18.18 -16.91
CA LEU A 460 4.26 -18.30 -15.97
C LEU A 460 3.00 -17.62 -16.53
N ILE A 461 3.14 -16.40 -17.02
CA ILE A 461 2.02 -15.64 -17.62
C ILE A 461 1.41 -16.43 -18.78
N VAL A 462 2.26 -16.92 -19.69
CA VAL A 462 1.82 -17.71 -20.84
C VAL A 462 1.15 -19.01 -20.40
N SER A 463 1.68 -19.71 -19.39
CA SER A 463 1.06 -20.95 -18.90
C SER A 463 -0.33 -20.71 -18.31
N VAL A 464 -0.52 -19.66 -17.51
CA VAL A 464 -1.83 -19.31 -16.96
C VAL A 464 -2.80 -18.92 -18.07
N MET A 465 -2.33 -18.13 -19.05
CA MET A 465 -3.13 -17.75 -20.22
C MET A 465 -3.59 -18.95 -21.05
N VAL A 466 -2.68 -19.86 -21.37
CA VAL A 466 -3.01 -21.09 -22.13
C VAL A 466 -3.99 -21.96 -21.35
N GLY A 467 -3.79 -22.12 -20.04
CA GLY A 467 -4.71 -22.89 -19.20
C GLY A 467 -6.11 -22.28 -19.14
N MET A 468 -6.20 -20.93 -19.08
CA MET A 468 -7.49 -20.23 -19.09
C MET A 468 -8.19 -20.35 -20.45
N LEU A 469 -7.46 -20.22 -21.56
CA LEU A 469 -8.01 -20.41 -22.91
C LEU A 469 -8.50 -21.86 -23.10
N ALA A 470 -7.75 -22.85 -22.62
CA ALA A 470 -8.17 -24.27 -22.64
C ALA A 470 -9.44 -24.48 -21.80
N SER A 471 -9.50 -23.91 -20.60
CA SER A 471 -10.69 -23.94 -19.76
C SER A 471 -11.92 -23.32 -20.47
N MET A 472 -11.71 -22.19 -21.15
CA MET A 472 -12.76 -21.52 -21.91
C MET A 472 -13.26 -22.39 -23.08
N ALA A 473 -12.33 -23.00 -23.84
CA ALA A 473 -12.67 -23.90 -24.94
C ALA A 473 -13.45 -25.12 -24.46
N ILE A 474 -13.06 -25.74 -23.35
CA ILE A 474 -13.77 -26.86 -22.74
C ILE A 474 -15.20 -26.46 -22.35
N MET A 475 -15.37 -25.29 -21.75
CA MET A 475 -16.71 -24.80 -21.34
C MET A 475 -17.61 -24.55 -22.56
N LEU A 476 -17.04 -24.01 -23.65
CA LEU A 476 -17.74 -23.84 -24.94
C LEU A 476 -18.20 -25.17 -25.52
N MET A 477 -17.30 -26.17 -25.56
CA MET A 477 -17.62 -27.51 -26.10
C MET A 477 -18.71 -28.22 -25.28
N LEU A 478 -18.81 -27.94 -23.98
CA LEU A 478 -19.83 -28.51 -23.10
C LEU A 478 -21.16 -27.73 -23.14
N GLY A 479 -21.28 -26.72 -24.00
CA GLY A 479 -22.53 -25.96 -24.18
C GLY A 479 -22.82 -24.95 -23.07
N TYR A 480 -21.83 -24.64 -22.21
CA TYR A 480 -21.98 -23.65 -21.14
C TYR A 480 -21.69 -22.21 -21.61
N GLY A 481 -22.15 -21.86 -22.82
CA GLY A 481 -21.75 -20.70 -23.61
C GLY A 481 -22.69 -19.49 -23.58
N GLU A 482 -23.28 -19.09 -22.45
CA GLU A 482 -24.18 -17.93 -22.43
C GLU A 482 -23.53 -16.62 -22.00
N GLY A 483 -23.87 -15.54 -22.71
CA GLY A 483 -23.75 -14.07 -22.47
C GLY A 483 -22.59 -13.46 -21.66
N ARG A 484 -22.02 -14.13 -20.68
CA ARG A 484 -20.93 -13.64 -19.80
C ARG A 484 -19.57 -14.32 -20.05
N MET A 485 -19.44 -15.01 -21.18
CA MET A 485 -18.33 -15.92 -21.50
C MET A 485 -16.95 -15.32 -21.51
N VAL A 486 -16.79 -14.07 -21.86
CA VAL A 486 -15.48 -13.42 -21.98
C VAL A 486 -15.09 -12.76 -20.66
N ALA A 487 -16.04 -12.17 -19.94
CA ALA A 487 -15.75 -11.42 -18.73
C ALA A 487 -15.32 -12.34 -17.56
N PHE A 488 -15.95 -13.48 -17.36
CA PHE A 488 -15.59 -14.44 -16.31
C PHE A 488 -14.14 -14.94 -16.39
N PRO A 489 -13.69 -15.51 -17.54
CA PRO A 489 -12.32 -15.94 -17.69
C PRO A 489 -11.30 -14.81 -17.52
N VAL A 490 -11.59 -13.60 -18.00
CA VAL A 490 -10.69 -12.46 -17.90
C VAL A 490 -10.47 -12.05 -16.44
N VAL A 491 -11.54 -11.95 -15.65
CA VAL A 491 -11.44 -11.62 -14.22
C VAL A 491 -10.71 -12.72 -13.45
N HIS A 492 -11.09 -13.98 -13.68
CA HIS A 492 -10.43 -15.12 -13.05
C HIS A 492 -8.93 -15.20 -13.42
N PHE A 493 -8.58 -14.98 -14.71
CA PHE A 493 -7.20 -14.90 -15.18
C PHE A 493 -6.42 -13.79 -14.46
N GLY A 494 -6.98 -12.58 -14.43
CA GLY A 494 -6.34 -11.43 -13.80
C GLY A 494 -6.04 -11.68 -12.32
N LEU A 495 -7.05 -12.08 -11.53
CA LEU A 495 -6.90 -12.39 -10.11
C LEU A 495 -5.90 -13.52 -9.85
N SER A 496 -6.00 -14.60 -10.63
CA SER A 496 -5.11 -15.75 -10.51
C SER A 496 -3.66 -15.38 -10.81
N LEU A 497 -3.44 -14.67 -11.92
CA LEU A 497 -2.10 -14.25 -12.34
C LEU A 497 -1.42 -13.38 -11.27
N ILE A 498 -2.16 -12.47 -10.68
CA ILE A 498 -1.68 -11.57 -9.63
C ILE A 498 -1.21 -12.34 -8.40
N LEU A 499 -2.08 -13.20 -7.86
CA LEU A 499 -1.76 -13.96 -6.65
C LEU A 499 -0.62 -14.96 -6.91
N LEU A 500 -0.62 -15.62 -8.07
CA LEU A 500 0.45 -16.52 -8.48
C LEU A 500 1.79 -15.80 -8.63
N LEU A 501 1.82 -14.62 -9.24
CA LEU A 501 3.01 -13.78 -9.34
C LEU A 501 3.48 -13.29 -7.96
N SER A 502 2.55 -12.86 -7.10
CA SER A 502 2.88 -12.36 -5.76
C SER A 502 3.57 -13.42 -4.90
N VAL A 503 3.06 -14.65 -4.87
CA VAL A 503 3.66 -15.76 -4.12
C VAL A 503 5.06 -16.11 -4.64
N ARG A 504 5.28 -16.02 -5.95
CA ARG A 504 6.57 -16.34 -6.57
C ARG A 504 7.60 -15.23 -6.40
N THR A 505 7.19 -13.97 -6.53
CA THR A 505 8.05 -12.80 -6.30
C THR A 505 8.43 -12.64 -4.84
N MET A 506 7.54 -12.95 -3.90
CA MET A 506 7.82 -12.88 -2.47
C MET A 506 9.06 -13.71 -2.09
N ARG A 507 9.22 -14.92 -2.63
CA ARG A 507 10.40 -15.75 -2.39
C ARG A 507 11.70 -15.14 -2.92
N GLN A 508 11.64 -14.43 -4.05
CA GLN A 508 12.80 -13.73 -4.61
C GLN A 508 13.14 -12.51 -3.76
N LEU A 509 12.11 -11.75 -3.38
CA LEU A 509 12.24 -10.59 -2.53
C LEU A 509 12.86 -10.93 -1.17
N ILE A 510 12.36 -11.96 -0.49
CA ILE A 510 12.89 -12.45 0.79
C ILE A 510 14.37 -12.83 0.66
N ARG A 511 14.78 -13.45 -0.43
CA ARG A 511 16.17 -13.87 -0.62
C ARG A 511 17.11 -12.71 -0.95
N ASP A 512 16.69 -11.78 -1.83
CA ASP A 512 17.51 -10.63 -2.20
C ASP A 512 17.68 -9.70 -0.99
N ALA A 513 16.66 -9.61 -0.17
CA ALA A 513 16.69 -8.91 1.09
C ALA A 513 17.65 -9.57 2.10
N SER A 514 17.64 -10.91 2.21
CA SER A 514 18.53 -11.63 3.13
C SER A 514 20.01 -11.38 2.83
N TYR A 515 20.36 -11.27 1.57
CA TYR A 515 21.73 -11.00 1.13
C TYR A 515 22.24 -9.61 1.56
N LEU A 516 21.44 -8.58 1.32
CA LEU A 516 21.86 -7.19 1.59
C LEU A 516 22.15 -6.93 3.08
N VAL A 517 21.49 -7.67 3.95
CA VAL A 517 21.67 -7.54 5.38
C VAL A 517 22.89 -8.26 5.89
N GLN A 518 23.19 -9.40 5.32
CA GLN A 518 24.41 -10.11 5.66
C GLN A 518 25.62 -9.25 5.32
N ALA A 519 25.63 -8.64 4.14
CA ALA A 519 26.67 -7.73 3.72
C ALA A 519 26.85 -6.53 4.69
N LYS A 520 25.75 -5.95 5.21
CA LYS A 520 25.82 -4.82 6.15
C LYS A 520 26.37 -5.24 7.52
N ARG A 521 25.94 -6.39 8.08
CA ARG A 521 26.50 -6.89 9.35
C ARG A 521 27.98 -7.19 9.27
N MET A 522 28.42 -7.76 8.15
CA MET A 522 29.85 -8.06 7.93
C MET A 522 30.66 -6.80 7.69
N ALA A 523 30.03 -5.72 7.19
CA ALA A 523 30.68 -4.43 7.07
C ALA A 523 30.93 -3.74 8.41
N ASP A 524 30.12 -4.05 9.42
CA ASP A 524 30.28 -3.50 10.78
C ASP A 524 31.21 -4.39 11.66
N ASP A 525 31.61 -5.59 11.18
CA ASP A 525 32.53 -6.50 11.86
C ASP A 525 33.98 -6.21 11.39
N MET A 526 34.83 -5.79 12.29
CA MET A 526 36.26 -5.47 12.05
C MET A 526 37.08 -6.67 11.53
N SER A 527 36.56 -7.88 11.61
CA SER A 527 37.22 -9.09 11.08
C SER A 527 37.12 -9.25 9.56
N PHE A 528 36.29 -8.43 8.89
CA PHE A 528 36.07 -8.51 7.45
C PHE A 528 36.78 -7.38 6.70
N SER A 529 37.48 -7.69 5.60
CA SER A 529 38.07 -6.72 4.70
C SER A 529 36.97 -5.95 3.94
N ARG A 530 37.03 -4.64 4.01
CA ARG A 530 36.08 -3.70 3.41
C ARG A 530 36.47 -3.40 1.98
N THR A 531 35.75 -3.95 1.02
CA THR A 531 36.12 -3.91 -0.40
C THR A 531 35.23 -2.95 -1.18
N LEU A 532 35.85 -2.01 -1.91
CA LEU A 532 35.18 -1.25 -2.97
C LEU A 532 35.16 -2.08 -4.25
N VAL A 533 34.16 -1.88 -5.09
CA VAL A 533 34.16 -2.46 -6.44
C VAL A 533 34.10 -1.34 -7.47
N PHE A 534 35.04 -1.36 -8.41
CA PHE A 534 35.07 -0.46 -9.55
C PHE A 534 34.46 -1.16 -10.78
N GLY A 535 33.47 -0.49 -11.40
CA GLY A 535 32.69 -1.01 -12.52
C GLY A 535 31.34 -1.60 -12.08
N ALA A 536 30.24 -0.93 -12.43
CA ALA A 536 28.87 -1.27 -12.03
C ALA A 536 28.11 -2.19 -13.02
N GLY A 537 28.83 -2.79 -13.99
CA GLY A 537 28.29 -3.58 -15.09
C GLY A 537 27.99 -5.06 -14.76
N LEU A 538 27.99 -5.90 -15.81
CA LEU A 538 27.70 -7.32 -15.70
C LEU A 538 28.72 -8.09 -14.84
N ARG A 539 30.00 -7.75 -14.93
CA ARG A 539 31.08 -8.38 -14.13
C ARG A 539 30.92 -8.11 -12.64
N TYR A 540 30.45 -6.91 -12.24
CA TYR A 540 30.08 -6.64 -10.85
C TYR A 540 29.01 -7.61 -10.34
N ARG A 541 27.97 -7.89 -11.15
CA ARG A 541 26.92 -8.84 -10.76
C ARG A 541 27.46 -10.26 -10.58
N ALA A 542 28.42 -10.65 -11.41
CA ALA A 542 29.08 -11.95 -11.32
C ALA A 542 30.00 -12.02 -10.09
N PHE A 543 30.87 -11.02 -9.89
CA PHE A 543 31.74 -10.90 -8.72
C PHE A 543 30.92 -10.95 -7.42
N ARG A 544 29.86 -10.18 -7.34
CA ARG A 544 28.96 -10.16 -6.19
C ARG A 544 28.36 -11.56 -5.92
N ARG A 545 27.95 -12.30 -6.96
CA ARG A 545 27.42 -13.68 -6.80
C ARG A 545 28.48 -14.63 -6.26
N GLU A 546 29.69 -14.51 -6.72
CA GLU A 546 30.82 -15.35 -6.28
C GLU A 546 31.21 -15.01 -4.84
N LEU A 547 31.34 -13.75 -4.52
CA LEU A 547 31.64 -13.28 -3.17
C LEU A 547 30.59 -13.76 -2.16
N VAL A 548 29.29 -13.75 -2.52
CA VAL A 548 28.22 -14.28 -1.68
C VAL A 548 28.40 -15.74 -1.33
N ARG A 549 28.91 -16.54 -2.27
CA ARG A 549 29.15 -17.97 -2.02
C ARG A 549 30.35 -18.19 -1.10
N LYS A 550 31.34 -17.31 -1.18
CA LYS A 550 32.62 -17.43 -0.48
C LYS A 550 32.79 -16.45 0.69
N ILE A 551 31.74 -15.75 1.10
CA ILE A 551 31.82 -14.62 2.04
C ILE A 551 32.45 -15.02 3.39
N LEU A 552 32.19 -16.24 3.86
CA LEU A 552 32.73 -16.76 5.11
C LEU A 552 34.19 -17.23 4.96
N SER A 553 34.60 -17.68 3.79
CA SER A 553 35.96 -18.15 3.54
C SER A 553 36.91 -17.01 3.18
N GLU A 554 36.44 -16.02 2.43
CA GLU A 554 37.26 -14.89 1.99
C GLU A 554 37.25 -13.70 2.96
N LYS A 555 36.32 -13.68 3.93
CA LYS A 555 36.14 -12.59 4.90
C LYS A 555 36.16 -11.20 4.25
N ARG A 556 35.48 -11.04 3.11
CA ARG A 556 35.36 -9.79 2.36
C ARG A 556 33.92 -9.30 2.31
N VAL A 557 33.71 -7.99 2.41
CA VAL A 557 32.40 -7.34 2.28
C VAL A 557 32.49 -6.16 1.33
N ILE A 558 31.50 -6.02 0.42
CA ILE A 558 31.40 -4.87 -0.46
C ILE A 558 30.81 -3.71 0.33
N VAL A 559 31.53 -2.59 0.43
CA VAL A 559 31.13 -1.40 1.18
C VAL A 559 30.72 -0.22 0.29
N GLY A 560 31.10 -0.23 -1.00
CA GLY A 560 30.73 0.82 -1.97
C GLY A 560 30.97 0.36 -3.41
N LEU A 561 30.34 1.07 -4.34
CA LEU A 561 30.45 0.84 -5.78
C LEU A 561 30.92 2.13 -6.45
N VAL A 562 31.96 2.02 -7.26
CA VAL A 562 32.56 3.14 -7.98
C VAL A 562 32.41 2.90 -9.47
N ASP A 563 32.01 3.91 -10.22
CA ASP A 563 31.93 3.86 -11.67
C ASP A 563 32.13 5.26 -12.26
N ASP A 564 32.81 5.33 -13.40
CA ASP A 564 33.12 6.58 -14.08
C ASP A 564 31.95 7.11 -14.91
N ASP A 565 30.93 6.30 -15.15
CA ASP A 565 29.72 6.76 -15.82
C ASP A 565 28.95 7.70 -14.89
N MET A 566 29.02 8.99 -15.22
CA MET A 566 28.32 10.05 -14.47
C MET A 566 26.80 9.87 -14.42
N LEU A 567 26.20 9.12 -15.38
CA LEU A 567 24.78 8.80 -15.37
C LEU A 567 24.42 7.80 -14.26
N LEU A 568 25.40 7.06 -13.76
CA LEU A 568 25.22 6.07 -12.70
C LEU A 568 25.45 6.67 -11.30
N ARG A 569 26.06 7.84 -11.17
CA ARG A 569 26.34 8.49 -9.88
C ARG A 569 25.06 8.65 -9.05
N GLY A 570 25.11 8.19 -7.81
CA GLY A 570 23.97 8.21 -6.88
C GLY A 570 22.88 7.18 -7.15
N LYS A 571 22.94 6.42 -8.26
CA LYS A 571 21.99 5.33 -8.54
C LYS A 571 22.36 4.06 -7.78
N TYR A 572 21.38 3.19 -7.57
CA TYR A 572 21.57 1.92 -6.90
C TYR A 572 21.64 0.77 -7.91
N ILE A 573 22.75 0.03 -7.93
CA ILE A 573 22.95 -1.14 -8.78
C ILE A 573 23.17 -2.36 -7.90
N GLY A 574 22.29 -3.33 -8.02
CA GLY A 574 22.32 -4.52 -7.16
C GLY A 574 22.20 -4.22 -5.66
N GLY A 575 21.53 -3.12 -5.28
CA GLY A 575 21.35 -2.72 -3.88
C GLY A 575 22.50 -1.89 -3.29
N MET A 576 23.60 -1.65 -4.04
CA MET A 576 24.70 -0.78 -3.66
C MET A 576 24.59 0.55 -4.40
N LYS A 577 24.82 1.65 -3.69
CA LYS A 577 24.87 2.99 -4.28
C LYS A 577 26.18 3.14 -5.05
N VAL A 578 26.10 3.76 -6.23
CA VAL A 578 27.29 4.19 -6.97
C VAL A 578 27.76 5.52 -6.38
N ASP A 579 28.90 5.53 -5.72
CA ASP A 579 29.38 6.68 -4.92
C ASP A 579 30.02 7.78 -5.79
N GLY A 580 30.50 7.42 -6.96
CA GLY A 580 31.05 8.36 -7.95
C GLY A 580 32.18 7.77 -8.79
N PRO A 581 32.89 8.61 -9.56
CA PRO A 581 34.02 8.20 -10.39
C PRO A 581 35.30 7.95 -9.56
N HIS A 582 36.29 7.28 -10.19
CA HIS A 582 37.60 7.02 -9.54
C HIS A 582 38.34 8.28 -9.14
N MET A 583 38.09 9.43 -9.78
CA MET A 583 38.64 10.72 -9.41
C MET A 583 38.27 11.17 -7.98
N ASP A 584 37.09 10.71 -7.48
CA ASP A 584 36.61 10.94 -6.13
C ASP A 584 37.16 9.91 -5.11
N ALA A 585 38.15 9.08 -5.47
CA ALA A 585 38.64 7.95 -4.67
C ALA A 585 38.98 8.34 -3.22
N LYS A 586 39.70 9.46 -3.00
CA LYS A 586 40.06 9.93 -1.65
C LYS A 586 38.84 10.17 -0.75
N ARG A 587 37.80 10.79 -1.29
CA ARG A 587 36.54 11.03 -0.57
C ARG A 587 35.80 9.70 -0.29
N ILE A 588 35.64 8.87 -1.32
CA ILE A 588 34.91 7.59 -1.23
C ILE A 588 35.59 6.65 -0.23
N VAL A 589 36.90 6.52 -0.27
CA VAL A 589 37.70 5.70 0.67
C VAL A 589 37.51 6.16 2.10
N LYS A 590 37.56 7.49 2.34
CA LYS A 590 37.35 8.07 3.67
C LYS A 590 35.92 7.80 4.21
N GLU A 591 34.92 7.94 3.36
CA GLU A 591 33.50 7.70 3.73
C GLU A 591 33.21 6.22 3.97
N THR A 592 33.76 5.32 3.14
CA THR A 592 33.48 3.89 3.20
C THR A 592 34.42 3.12 4.12
N LYS A 593 35.55 3.71 4.51
CA LYS A 593 36.65 3.06 5.27
C LYS A 593 37.07 1.74 4.60
N ALA A 594 37.29 1.77 3.30
CA ALA A 594 37.66 0.59 2.53
C ALA A 594 39.15 0.25 2.68
N ASP A 595 39.47 -1.05 2.66
CA ASP A 595 40.83 -1.61 2.74
C ASP A 595 41.33 -2.09 1.39
N SER A 596 40.42 -2.38 0.48
CA SER A 596 40.73 -2.96 -0.83
C SER A 596 39.74 -2.51 -1.90
N VAL A 597 40.15 -2.60 -3.17
CA VAL A 597 39.30 -2.37 -4.32
C VAL A 597 39.45 -3.54 -5.31
N VAL A 598 38.30 -3.96 -5.89
CA VAL A 598 38.24 -4.96 -6.95
C VAL A 598 37.73 -4.30 -8.22
N ILE A 599 38.53 -4.35 -9.29
CA ILE A 599 38.13 -3.89 -10.61
C ILE A 599 37.30 -4.99 -11.28
N ALA A 600 36.01 -4.73 -11.50
CA ALA A 600 35.03 -5.65 -12.07
C ALA A 600 34.49 -5.18 -13.43
N CYS A 601 35.37 -4.63 -14.26
CA CYS A 601 35.08 -4.23 -15.65
C CYS A 601 36.32 -4.43 -16.52
N GLU A 602 36.13 -4.44 -17.84
CA GLU A 602 37.24 -4.37 -18.80
C GLU A 602 37.58 -2.89 -19.02
N LEU A 603 38.86 -2.58 -18.97
CA LEU A 603 39.38 -1.25 -19.18
C LEU A 603 40.53 -1.32 -20.19
N ALA A 604 40.64 -0.30 -21.02
CA ALA A 604 41.87 -0.10 -21.83
C ALA A 604 43.08 0.06 -20.91
N PRO A 605 44.30 -0.38 -21.34
CA PRO A 605 45.49 -0.38 -20.48
C PRO A 605 45.79 0.95 -19.82
N GLU A 606 45.69 2.05 -20.57
CA GLU A 606 45.94 3.42 -20.08
C GLU A 606 44.95 3.81 -18.96
N ARG A 607 43.65 3.47 -19.15
CA ARG A 607 42.61 3.76 -18.17
C ARG A 607 42.71 2.86 -16.94
N LEU A 608 43.11 1.61 -17.14
CA LEU A 608 43.39 0.70 -16.04
C LEU A 608 44.50 1.23 -15.13
N CYS A 609 45.61 1.73 -15.72
CA CYS A 609 46.69 2.36 -14.97
C CYS A 609 46.23 3.54 -14.15
N ALA A 610 45.46 4.47 -14.73
CA ALA A 610 44.92 5.64 -14.04
C ALA A 610 44.01 5.26 -12.85
N VAL A 611 43.09 4.28 -13.02
CA VAL A 611 42.22 3.80 -11.97
C VAL A 611 43.01 3.11 -10.85
N VAL A 612 43.98 2.26 -11.20
CA VAL A 612 44.85 1.57 -10.24
C VAL A 612 45.65 2.57 -9.43
N GLU A 613 46.23 3.60 -10.08
CA GLU A 613 47.05 4.64 -9.42
C GLU A 613 46.19 5.47 -8.45
N SER A 614 44.95 5.86 -8.85
CA SER A 614 44.02 6.57 -7.99
C SER A 614 43.73 5.84 -6.68
N PHE A 615 43.53 4.53 -6.71
CA PHE A 615 43.23 3.74 -5.51
C PHE A 615 44.50 3.36 -4.73
N LYS A 616 45.63 3.10 -5.41
CA LYS A 616 46.91 2.85 -4.74
C LYS A 616 47.42 4.09 -3.99
N SER A 617 47.20 5.30 -4.52
CA SER A 617 47.54 6.55 -3.83
C SER A 617 46.74 6.77 -2.54
N CYS A 618 45.59 6.07 -2.38
CA CYS A 618 44.81 6.06 -1.17
C CYS A 618 45.17 4.91 -0.20
N GLY A 619 46.21 4.13 -0.49
CA GLY A 619 46.69 3.01 0.34
C GLY A 619 45.86 1.71 0.20
N LEU A 620 45.02 1.58 -0.82
CA LEU A 620 44.18 0.39 -1.00
C LEU A 620 44.92 -0.73 -1.74
N LYS A 621 44.60 -1.99 -1.36
CA LYS A 621 44.99 -3.17 -2.15
C LYS A 621 44.10 -3.27 -3.38
N VAL A 622 44.69 -3.21 -4.58
CA VAL A 622 43.95 -3.29 -5.85
C VAL A 622 44.04 -4.69 -6.42
N SER A 623 42.90 -5.28 -6.80
CA SER A 623 42.80 -6.57 -7.49
C SER A 623 41.81 -6.50 -8.66
N CYS A 624 41.96 -7.39 -9.64
CA CYS A 624 41.05 -7.45 -10.78
C CYS A 624 40.27 -8.77 -10.73
N PHE A 625 38.97 -8.69 -11.01
CA PHE A 625 38.11 -9.85 -11.14
C PHE A 625 38.05 -10.28 -12.61
N THR A 626 38.63 -11.43 -12.91
CA THR A 626 38.64 -12.04 -14.24
C THR A 626 37.91 -13.35 -14.24
N PHE A 627 37.26 -13.71 -15.35
CA PHE A 627 36.79 -15.07 -15.60
C PHE A 627 37.97 -15.84 -16.20
N ALA A 628 38.42 -16.87 -15.51
CA ALA A 628 39.38 -17.84 -16.08
C ALA A 628 38.65 -19.16 -16.34
N GLU A 629 38.68 -19.67 -17.57
CA GLU A 629 38.41 -21.05 -17.88
C GLU A 629 39.74 -21.83 -17.67
N THR A 630 39.72 -22.78 -16.76
CA THR A 630 40.80 -23.77 -16.61
C THR A 630 40.35 -25.03 -17.32
N GLU A 631 41.04 -25.47 -18.37
CA GLU A 631 40.94 -26.83 -18.88
C GLU A 631 41.41 -27.78 -17.77
N LEU A 632 40.57 -28.81 -17.47
CA LEU A 632 40.80 -29.80 -16.44
C LEU A 632 41.52 -31.01 -17.05
#